data_c8f7d8efe99925a7563b69f4ae2455e6
#
_entry.id   c8f7d8efe99925a7563b69f4ae2455e6
#
_cell.length_a   1.000
_cell.length_b   1.000
_cell.length_c   1.000
_cell.angle_alpha   90.00
_cell.angle_beta   90.00
_cell.angle_gamma   90.00
#
_symmetry.space_group_name_H-M   'P 1'
#
loop_
_entity.id
_entity.type
_entity.pdbx_description
1 polymer ?
#
loop_
_entity_poly.entity_id
_entity_poly.type
_entity_poly.pdbx_seq_one_letter_code
_entity_poly.pdbx_strand_id
1 'polypeptide(L)'
;MQKQYINPPTLNPTNGFSHVVTAIGGKTIYVSGQVSVNERAEVVGKGDLRAQTEHTFENIKTALAAAGATFRDVVKITYYVVDLKPEHVGHIREVRRKYLDPQSPPASTLIGVAALVVPDWLIEIEVVAVVAE
;
A
#
# COMPACT_ATOMS: atom_id res chain seq x y z
N MET A 1 -13.25 17.44 -7.48
CA MET A 1 -12.91 16.11 -6.90
C MET A 1 -13.10 16.19 -5.40
N GLN A 2 -13.77 15.18 -4.83
CA GLN A 2 -14.16 15.18 -3.41
C GLN A 2 -13.97 13.80 -2.84
N LYS A 3 -13.29 13.71 -1.69
CA LYS A 3 -13.07 12.45 -0.97
C LYS A 3 -13.69 12.51 0.41
N GLN A 4 -14.20 11.37 0.88
CA GLN A 4 -14.66 11.19 2.24
C GLN A 4 -14.03 9.94 2.83
N TYR A 5 -13.69 10.01 4.12
CA TYR A 5 -13.11 8.91 4.89
C TYR A 5 -14.11 8.57 5.99
N ILE A 6 -14.72 7.38 5.89
CA ILE A 6 -15.88 7.02 6.71
C ILE A 6 -15.55 5.80 7.57
N ASN A 7 -15.74 5.96 8.88
CA ASN A 7 -15.52 4.88 9.84
C ASN A 7 -16.79 4.72 10.68
N PRO A 8 -17.72 3.85 10.24
CA PRO A 8 -18.97 3.64 11.01
C PRO A 8 -18.67 3.19 12.43
N PRO A 9 -19.36 3.76 13.44
CA PRO A 9 -19.06 3.48 14.85
C PRO A 9 -19.39 2.03 15.27
N THR A 10 -20.18 1.31 14.47
CA THR A 10 -20.51 -0.08 14.75
C THR A 10 -19.49 -1.08 14.19
N LEU A 11 -18.50 -0.60 13.42
CA LEU A 11 -17.37 -1.42 12.99
C LEU A 11 -16.22 -1.29 14.00
N ASN A 12 -15.27 -2.22 13.95
CA ASN A 12 -14.13 -2.21 14.85
C ASN A 12 -13.28 -0.95 14.69
N PRO A 13 -12.59 -0.51 15.75
CA PRO A 13 -11.69 0.64 15.66
C PRO A 13 -10.61 0.44 14.59
N THR A 14 -10.26 1.52 13.89
CA THR A 14 -9.22 1.48 12.86
C THR A 14 -7.85 1.80 13.46
N ASN A 15 -6.82 1.24 12.85
CA ASN A 15 -5.44 1.55 13.19
C ASN A 15 -4.67 1.82 11.89
N GLY A 16 -4.59 3.10 11.52
CA GLY A 16 -3.86 3.54 10.33
C GLY A 16 -4.54 3.22 9.00
N PHE A 17 -5.86 2.95 9.01
CA PHE A 17 -6.65 2.75 7.79
C PHE A 17 -8.05 3.33 7.97
N SER A 18 -8.77 3.52 6.87
CA SER A 18 -10.19 3.86 6.88
C SER A 18 -11.01 2.65 6.49
N HIS A 19 -12.20 2.49 7.09
CA HIS A 19 -13.10 1.41 6.66
C HIS A 19 -13.61 1.67 5.24
N VAL A 20 -13.95 2.92 4.95
CA VAL A 20 -14.52 3.31 3.66
C VAL A 20 -13.90 4.62 3.20
N VAL A 21 -13.53 4.67 1.94
CA VAL A 21 -13.15 5.93 1.28
C VAL A 21 -14.01 6.09 0.05
N THR A 22 -14.63 7.27 -0.09
CA THR A 22 -15.37 7.60 -1.31
C THR A 22 -14.63 8.67 -2.09
N ALA A 23 -14.77 8.65 -3.40
CA ALA A 23 -14.21 9.68 -4.27
C ALA A 23 -15.21 10.00 -5.37
N ILE A 24 -15.42 11.30 -5.64
CA ILE A 24 -16.29 11.79 -6.70
C ILE A 24 -15.46 12.70 -7.61
N GLY A 25 -15.48 12.42 -8.91
CA GLY A 25 -14.71 13.17 -9.90
C GLY A 25 -13.22 12.80 -9.88
N GLY A 26 -12.43 13.57 -10.58
CA GLY A 26 -10.98 13.38 -10.65
C GLY A 26 -10.54 12.31 -11.63
N LYS A 27 -9.25 12.02 -11.60
CA LYS A 27 -8.60 10.99 -12.40
C LYS A 27 -8.24 9.82 -11.51
N THR A 28 -8.70 8.61 -11.87
CA THR A 28 -8.38 7.39 -11.13
C THR A 28 -7.09 6.78 -11.69
N ILE A 29 -6.20 6.39 -10.78
CA ILE A 29 -4.89 5.82 -11.10
C ILE A 29 -4.82 4.42 -10.49
N TYR A 30 -4.57 3.42 -11.32
CA TYR A 30 -4.37 2.03 -10.90
C TYR A 30 -2.90 1.71 -11.00
N VAL A 31 -2.28 1.39 -9.87
CA VAL A 31 -0.87 0.96 -9.84
C VAL A 31 -0.84 -0.55 -9.71
N SER A 32 -0.19 -1.21 -10.65
CA SER A 32 0.03 -2.66 -10.58
C SER A 32 0.74 -3.04 -9.29
N GLY A 33 0.57 -4.28 -8.86
CA GLY A 33 1.30 -4.79 -7.71
C GLY A 33 2.80 -4.55 -7.89
N GLN A 34 3.39 -3.88 -6.90
CA GLN A 34 4.82 -3.59 -6.86
C GLN A 34 5.49 -4.52 -5.86
N VAL A 35 6.71 -4.90 -6.16
CA VAL A 35 7.54 -5.76 -5.32
C VAL A 35 8.91 -5.11 -5.13
N SER A 36 9.72 -5.68 -4.24
CA SER A 36 11.03 -5.11 -3.90
C SER A 36 12.08 -5.52 -4.93
N VAL A 37 12.06 -4.85 -6.07
CA VAL A 37 13.03 -5.05 -7.14
C VAL A 37 13.53 -3.70 -7.65
N ASN A 38 14.75 -3.70 -8.19
CA ASN A 38 15.31 -2.52 -8.85
C ASN A 38 14.91 -2.50 -10.35
N GLU A 39 15.43 -1.54 -11.11
CA GLU A 39 15.11 -1.37 -12.54
C GLU A 39 15.52 -2.54 -13.41
N ARG A 40 16.40 -3.43 -12.91
CA ARG A 40 16.82 -4.65 -13.61
C ARG A 40 16.09 -5.89 -13.12
N ALA A 41 15.01 -5.67 -12.32
CA ALA A 41 14.23 -6.76 -11.71
C ALA A 41 15.03 -7.64 -10.74
N GLU A 42 16.11 -7.11 -10.19
CA GLU A 42 16.87 -7.79 -9.14
C GLU A 42 16.24 -7.51 -7.78
N VAL A 43 16.12 -8.55 -6.94
CA VAL A 43 15.51 -8.44 -5.61
C VAL A 43 16.36 -7.57 -4.70
N VAL A 44 15.72 -6.61 -4.03
CA VAL A 44 16.35 -5.77 -3.01
C VAL A 44 15.85 -6.23 -1.64
N GLY A 45 16.78 -6.54 -0.73
CA GLY A 45 16.43 -6.99 0.62
C GLY A 45 16.01 -8.44 0.68
N LYS A 46 16.70 -9.33 -0.01
CA LYS A 46 16.41 -10.77 0.03
C LYS A 46 16.35 -11.29 1.46
N GLY A 47 15.25 -11.96 1.80
CA GLY A 47 15.03 -12.52 3.14
C GLY A 47 14.67 -11.51 4.22
N ASP A 48 14.54 -10.23 3.90
CA ASP A 48 14.28 -9.15 4.84
C ASP A 48 12.95 -8.46 4.51
N LEU A 49 11.89 -8.82 5.22
CA LEU A 49 10.56 -8.28 4.96
C LEU A 49 10.48 -6.76 5.14
N ARG A 50 11.12 -6.22 6.18
CA ARG A 50 11.12 -4.77 6.42
C ARG A 50 11.78 -4.02 5.27
N ALA A 51 12.96 -4.46 4.85
CA ALA A 51 13.67 -3.85 3.74
C ALA A 51 12.86 -3.94 2.45
N GLN A 52 12.24 -5.10 2.20
CA GLN A 52 11.38 -5.27 1.03
C GLN A 52 10.16 -4.38 1.08
N THR A 53 9.54 -4.22 2.25
CA THR A 53 8.39 -3.32 2.42
C THR A 53 8.77 -1.88 2.10
N GLU A 54 9.90 -1.41 2.62
CA GLU A 54 10.39 -0.05 2.34
C GLU A 54 10.65 0.17 0.85
N HIS A 55 11.34 -0.77 0.21
CA HIS A 55 11.66 -0.62 -1.21
C HIS A 55 10.40 -0.71 -2.09
N THR A 56 9.45 -1.56 -1.72
CA THR A 56 8.16 -1.66 -2.41
C THR A 56 7.40 -0.33 -2.33
N PHE A 57 7.36 0.31 -1.15
CA PHE A 57 6.75 1.64 -1.03
C PHE A 57 7.48 2.69 -1.89
N GLU A 58 8.81 2.62 -1.99
CA GLU A 58 9.55 3.52 -2.87
C GLU A 58 9.20 3.30 -4.34
N ASN A 59 9.01 2.05 -4.76
CA ASN A 59 8.56 1.74 -6.13
C ASN A 59 7.15 2.28 -6.39
N ILE A 60 6.24 2.15 -5.42
CA ILE A 60 4.89 2.73 -5.54
C ILE A 60 4.97 4.26 -5.62
N LYS A 61 5.82 4.89 -4.83
CA LYS A 61 6.02 6.34 -4.88
C LYS A 61 6.43 6.78 -6.28
N THR A 62 7.35 6.06 -6.90
CA THR A 62 7.80 6.33 -8.26
C THR A 62 6.65 6.16 -9.27
N ALA A 63 5.88 5.09 -9.14
CA ALA A 63 4.74 4.82 -10.03
C ALA A 63 3.67 5.91 -9.90
N LEU A 64 3.33 6.31 -8.67
CA LEU A 64 2.36 7.38 -8.43
C LEU A 64 2.83 8.70 -9.04
N ALA A 65 4.09 9.06 -8.83
CA ALA A 65 4.67 10.29 -9.37
C ALA A 65 4.58 10.35 -10.89
N ALA A 66 4.77 9.22 -11.57
CA ALA A 66 4.67 9.13 -13.03
C ALA A 66 3.25 9.50 -13.53
N ALA A 67 2.24 9.31 -12.69
CA ALA A 67 0.86 9.66 -13.01
C ALA A 67 0.40 10.98 -12.37
N GLY A 68 1.32 11.72 -11.75
CA GLY A 68 1.02 13.01 -11.13
C GLY A 68 0.40 12.89 -9.74
N ALA A 69 0.63 11.79 -9.04
CA ALA A 69 0.05 11.54 -7.73
C ALA A 69 1.11 11.34 -6.64
N THR A 70 0.66 11.40 -5.40
CA THR A 70 1.45 11.08 -4.21
C THR A 70 0.65 10.09 -3.35
N PHE A 71 1.25 9.63 -2.25
CA PHE A 71 0.55 8.75 -1.32
C PHE A 71 -0.70 9.39 -0.71
N ARG A 72 -0.79 10.70 -0.64
CA ARG A 72 -2.01 11.41 -0.17
C ARG A 72 -3.21 11.15 -1.05
N ASP A 73 -2.98 10.77 -2.30
CA ASP A 73 -4.04 10.53 -3.28
C ASP A 73 -4.55 9.09 -3.24
N VAL A 74 -3.87 8.20 -2.50
CA VAL A 74 -4.23 6.78 -2.45
C VAL A 74 -5.53 6.60 -1.67
N VAL A 75 -6.50 5.93 -2.29
CA VAL A 75 -7.80 5.62 -1.69
C VAL A 75 -7.92 4.17 -1.26
N LYS A 76 -7.14 3.27 -1.87
CA LYS A 76 -7.13 1.84 -1.53
C LYS A 76 -5.71 1.30 -1.62
N ILE A 77 -5.32 0.54 -0.60
CA ILE A 77 -4.04 -0.18 -0.59
C ILE A 77 -4.30 -1.64 -0.20
N THR A 78 -3.65 -2.55 -0.91
CA THR A 78 -3.73 -3.99 -0.62
C THR A 78 -2.31 -4.55 -0.51
N TYR A 79 -2.09 -5.28 0.59
CA TYR A 79 -0.81 -5.92 0.90
C TYR A 79 -0.97 -7.43 0.79
N TYR A 80 -0.07 -8.07 0.05
CA TYR A 80 0.01 -9.53 -0.07
C TYR A 80 1.35 -9.95 0.55
N VAL A 81 1.30 -10.75 1.62
CA VAL A 81 2.50 -11.14 2.37
C VAL A 81 2.63 -12.66 2.39
N VAL A 82 3.78 -13.16 1.93
CA VAL A 82 4.07 -14.59 1.93
C VAL A 82 4.33 -15.04 3.37
N ASP A 83 3.72 -16.16 3.76
CA ASP A 83 3.91 -16.75 5.10
C ASP A 83 3.69 -15.73 6.21
N LEU A 84 2.57 -15.01 6.14
CA LEU A 84 2.24 -13.92 7.07
C LEU A 84 2.20 -14.43 8.51
N LYS A 85 2.93 -13.74 9.40
CA LYS A 85 2.96 -14.00 10.83
C LYS A 85 2.55 -12.74 11.60
N PRO A 86 2.07 -12.88 12.84
CA PRO A 86 1.64 -11.70 13.62
C PRO A 86 2.70 -10.60 13.72
N GLU A 87 3.97 -10.95 13.88
CA GLU A 87 5.06 -9.98 14.00
C GLU A 87 5.30 -9.18 12.71
N HIS A 88 4.92 -9.73 11.56
CA HIS A 88 5.05 -9.03 10.27
C HIS A 88 4.17 -7.79 10.21
N VAL A 89 3.02 -7.82 10.85
CA VAL A 89 2.07 -6.70 10.83
C VAL A 89 2.69 -5.45 11.45
N GLY A 90 3.43 -5.61 12.56
CA GLY A 90 4.12 -4.50 13.20
C GLY A 90 5.19 -3.86 12.30
N HIS A 91 5.97 -4.68 11.60
CA HIS A 91 7.00 -4.21 10.66
C HIS A 91 6.38 -3.40 9.53
N ILE A 92 5.29 -3.90 8.95
CA ILE A 92 4.60 -3.22 7.86
C ILE A 92 4.00 -1.90 8.34
N ARG A 93 3.38 -1.89 9.52
CA ARG A 93 2.81 -0.67 10.11
C ARG A 93 3.86 0.41 10.35
N GLU A 94 5.04 0.04 10.84
CA GLU A 94 6.11 1.01 11.06
C GLU A 94 6.59 1.64 9.75
N VAL A 95 6.73 0.83 8.71
CA VAL A 95 7.16 1.33 7.40
C VAL A 95 6.09 2.23 6.79
N ARG A 96 4.82 1.79 6.78
CA ARG A 96 3.74 2.56 6.14
C ARG A 96 3.55 3.95 6.76
N ARG A 97 3.85 4.12 8.05
CA ARG A 97 3.74 5.42 8.74
C ARG A 97 4.61 6.49 8.09
N LYS A 98 5.67 6.10 7.41
CA LYS A 98 6.57 7.03 6.71
C LYS A 98 5.97 7.55 5.40
N TYR A 99 4.96 6.88 4.88
CA TYR A 99 4.40 7.13 3.55
C TYR A 99 2.95 7.60 3.56
N LEU A 100 2.11 7.00 4.40
CA LEU A 100 0.68 7.29 4.42
C LEU A 100 0.34 8.35 5.46
N ASP A 101 -0.61 9.25 5.10
CA ASP A 101 -1.11 10.28 6.00
C ASP A 101 -2.04 9.63 7.05
N PRO A 102 -1.72 9.69 8.35
CA PRO A 102 -2.56 9.09 9.38
C PRO A 102 -3.90 9.80 9.56
N GLN A 103 -4.04 11.03 9.03
CA GLN A 103 -5.29 11.80 9.13
C GLN A 103 -6.28 11.43 8.03
N SER A 104 -5.78 10.93 6.91
CA SER A 104 -6.59 10.56 5.75
C SER A 104 -6.10 9.23 5.19
N PRO A 105 -6.11 8.16 6.00
CA PRO A 105 -5.55 6.89 5.54
C PRO A 105 -6.49 6.21 4.54
N PRO A 106 -5.93 5.47 3.57
CA PRO A 106 -6.74 4.75 2.60
C PRO A 106 -7.50 3.58 3.23
N ALA A 107 -8.51 3.10 2.52
CA ALA A 107 -9.07 1.78 2.78
C ALA A 107 -7.95 0.75 2.55
N SER A 108 -7.86 -0.27 3.42
CA SER A 108 -6.70 -1.16 3.44
C SER A 108 -7.10 -2.60 3.66
N THR A 109 -6.42 -3.49 2.97
CA THR A 109 -6.53 -4.94 3.18
C THR A 109 -5.11 -5.52 3.24
N LEU A 110 -4.85 -6.37 4.22
CA LEU A 110 -3.57 -7.07 4.35
C LEU A 110 -3.87 -8.56 4.50
N ILE A 111 -3.32 -9.36 3.60
CA ILE A 111 -3.59 -10.80 3.56
C ILE A 111 -2.29 -11.59 3.40
N GLY A 112 -2.29 -12.78 3.99
CA GLY A 112 -1.24 -13.77 3.76
C GLY A 112 -1.54 -14.56 2.50
N VAL A 113 -0.52 -14.85 1.73
CA VAL A 113 -0.61 -15.65 0.50
C VAL A 113 0.38 -16.80 0.56
N ALA A 114 0.10 -17.87 -0.18
CA ALA A 114 0.98 -19.03 -0.22
C ALA A 114 2.30 -18.71 -0.92
N ALA A 115 2.25 -17.90 -1.98
CA ALA A 115 3.43 -17.55 -2.78
C ALA A 115 3.13 -16.30 -3.60
N LEU A 116 4.18 -15.62 -4.00
CA LEU A 116 4.16 -14.61 -5.06
C LEU A 116 4.81 -15.20 -6.31
N VAL A 117 4.83 -14.46 -7.41
CA VAL A 117 5.30 -14.98 -8.71
C VAL A 117 6.75 -15.43 -8.64
N VAL A 118 7.59 -14.72 -7.88
CA VAL A 118 9.00 -15.09 -7.68
C VAL A 118 9.21 -15.47 -6.21
N PRO A 119 9.89 -16.61 -5.92
CA PRO A 119 10.04 -17.10 -4.54
C PRO A 119 10.71 -16.13 -3.57
N ASP A 120 11.59 -15.27 -4.04
CA ASP A 120 12.29 -14.31 -3.18
C ASP A 120 11.46 -13.06 -2.85
N TRP A 121 10.30 -12.88 -3.48
CA TRP A 121 9.40 -11.79 -3.15
C TRP A 121 8.60 -12.15 -1.90
N LEU A 122 8.74 -11.36 -0.85
CA LEU A 122 8.07 -11.59 0.42
C LEU A 122 6.81 -10.76 0.57
N ILE A 123 6.69 -9.67 -0.17
CA ILE A 123 5.55 -8.75 -0.11
C ILE A 123 5.29 -8.14 -1.48
N GLU A 124 4.02 -7.99 -1.79
CA GLU A 124 3.55 -7.24 -2.96
C GLU A 124 2.49 -6.27 -2.50
N ILE A 125 2.50 -5.04 -3.03
CA ILE A 125 1.56 -4.00 -2.64
C ILE A 125 0.98 -3.38 -3.90
N GLU A 126 -0.35 -3.22 -3.93
CA GLU A 126 -1.01 -2.50 -5.02
C GLU A 126 -1.85 -1.37 -4.44
N VAL A 127 -2.00 -0.29 -5.18
CA VAL A 127 -2.78 0.86 -4.76
C VAL A 127 -3.67 1.38 -5.88
N VAL A 128 -4.75 2.03 -5.46
CA VAL A 128 -5.59 2.84 -6.32
C VAL A 128 -5.58 4.25 -5.74
N ALA A 129 -5.35 5.25 -6.60
CA ALA A 129 -5.33 6.65 -6.21
C ALA A 129 -6.31 7.45 -7.05
N VAL A 130 -6.76 8.59 -6.52
CA VAL A 130 -7.62 9.53 -7.25
C VAL A 130 -7.07 10.93 -7.02
N VAL A 131 -6.78 11.63 -8.11
CA VAL A 131 -6.27 13.01 -8.08
C VAL A 131 -7.24 13.94 -8.79
N ALA A 132 -7.20 15.22 -8.42
CA ALA A 132 -7.92 16.25 -9.16
C ALA A 132 -7.36 16.33 -10.59
N GLU A 133 -8.23 16.55 -11.52
CA GLU A 133 -7.83 16.79 -12.91
C GLU A 133 -7.23 18.17 -13.10
#